data_a3e89d46ee490263225b5edf6cd0e4a2
#
_entry.id   a3e89d46ee490263225b5edf6cd0e4a2
#
_cell.length_a   1.000
_cell.length_b   1.000
_cell.length_c   1.000
_cell.angle_alpha   90.00
_cell.angle_beta   90.00
_cell.angle_gamma   90.00
#
_symmetry.space_group_name_H-M   'P 1'
#
loop_
_entity.id
_entity.type
_entity.pdbx_description
1 polymer ?
#
loop_
_entity_poly.entity_id
_entity_poly.type
_entity_poly.pdbx_seq_one_letter_code
_entity_poly.pdbx_strand_id
1 'polypeptide(L)'
;MATGRLGLGETLGALNAALGAGDPLWFKETHARHLRARDFLAPRGALRARFGDGQVPEHVLRAVAGLQGPGVAPVLRCAPTPAGLSLQLQRPAVFERVLGAVATYAAPSSSASPGPRVVLHCPALRRAPGALRLSQLRAVLVADHLARVLRAARVCVRLVPAVRDPHLLAFLQQLHVDWPAASRRASPEALRSRALAQLPRAPNAEVLPPGVLGRLCLKELLDERGRAAGYDPSLDSCLVTEDLLSVLAELQEAVQETGPHGPGSEAALPDLPAPRAAAPGAGVQSCVVVHVVSCEEDFQQQKLDLLWQKLDDQAPLRQKHLICGPVKAAGAPSALSVPDYFTFRHAQVRKASALKHGVDMAQDPAWTERLGVLSAATIKFEMLSTAPQNQLSLTLDDSSISTKGTKSGTFVMYNCARLATLFDGYTRSKEQGLYPALPPVASLDFSLLQDEGEWLLLFNGVLPFPELLDQAAALPCTTPGLQLTARTETVCKFLVQLSMDFSSYYNRVHVLGEPRPHLFGQMFARLQLLRAVREVLHAGLALLGLPPLSHI
;
A
#
# COMPACT_ATOMS: atom_id res chain seq x y z
N MET A 1 20.96 4.99 9.04
CA MET A 1 22.20 4.64 8.31
C MET A 1 21.82 4.46 6.86
N ALA A 2 22.53 5.07 5.93
CA ALA A 2 22.28 4.91 4.50
C ALA A 2 22.37 3.43 4.13
N THR A 3 21.39 2.91 3.44
CA THR A 3 21.26 1.46 3.12
C THR A 3 22.32 0.96 2.14
N GLY A 4 23.23 1.81 1.69
CA GLY A 4 24.17 1.49 0.59
C GLY A 4 23.51 1.30 -0.78
N ARG A 5 22.17 1.30 -0.80
CA ARG A 5 21.33 1.20 -1.98
C ARG A 5 21.21 2.56 -2.65
N LEU A 6 21.26 2.58 -3.99
CA LEU A 6 20.98 3.80 -4.75
C LEU A 6 19.51 4.19 -4.57
N GLY A 7 19.24 5.46 -4.15
CA GLY A 7 17.91 5.99 -3.90
C GLY A 7 17.64 7.28 -4.70
N LEU A 8 16.39 7.47 -5.13
CA LEU A 8 15.98 8.70 -5.80
C LEU A 8 15.97 9.88 -4.84
N GLY A 9 15.42 9.71 -3.64
CA GLY A 9 15.38 10.74 -2.60
C GLY A 9 16.78 11.16 -2.17
N GLU A 10 17.71 10.21 -1.97
CA GLU A 10 19.11 10.50 -1.66
C GLU A 10 19.79 11.25 -2.81
N THR A 11 19.53 10.83 -4.06
CA THR A 11 20.07 11.52 -5.25
C THR A 11 19.51 12.95 -5.36
N LEU A 12 18.19 13.14 -5.22
CA LEU A 12 17.57 14.48 -5.24
C LEU A 12 18.06 15.34 -4.09
N GLY A 13 18.21 14.78 -2.89
CA GLY A 13 18.76 15.46 -1.72
C GLY A 13 20.17 15.97 -1.98
N ALA A 14 21.05 15.12 -2.52
CA ALA A 14 22.42 15.49 -2.88
C ALA A 14 22.45 16.57 -3.98
N LEU A 15 21.60 16.46 -5.00
CA LEU A 15 21.47 17.46 -6.07
C LEU A 15 21.00 18.82 -5.53
N ASN A 16 20.01 18.85 -4.65
CA ASN A 16 19.53 20.07 -4.02
C ASN A 16 20.58 20.69 -3.09
N ALA A 17 21.27 19.88 -2.30
CA ALA A 17 22.35 20.33 -1.44
C ALA A 17 23.50 20.97 -2.23
N ALA A 18 23.88 20.40 -3.38
CA ALA A 18 24.91 20.96 -4.26
C ALA A 18 24.52 22.33 -4.85
N LEU A 19 23.23 22.63 -5.03
CA LEU A 19 22.74 23.95 -5.39
C LEU A 19 22.63 24.90 -4.20
N GLY A 20 22.92 24.45 -2.97
CA GLY A 20 22.78 25.22 -1.75
C GLY A 20 21.32 25.59 -1.42
N ALA A 21 20.37 24.78 -1.85
CA ALA A 21 18.93 25.03 -1.72
C ALA A 21 18.35 24.44 -0.45
N GLY A 22 17.58 25.22 0.30
CA GLY A 22 16.69 24.73 1.36
C GLY A 22 15.43 24.09 0.80
N ASP A 23 14.92 24.62 -0.32
CA ASP A 23 13.75 24.09 -1.03
C ASP A 23 14.15 23.23 -2.24
N PRO A 24 13.33 22.22 -2.62
CA PRO A 24 13.64 21.35 -3.74
C PRO A 24 13.60 22.11 -5.07
N LEU A 25 14.75 22.18 -5.73
CA LEU A 25 14.90 22.80 -7.07
C LEU A 25 14.90 21.77 -8.18
N TRP A 26 15.30 20.53 -7.91
CA TRP A 26 15.36 19.47 -8.89
C TRP A 26 14.10 18.62 -8.89
N PHE A 27 13.63 18.32 -10.12
CA PHE A 27 12.49 17.45 -10.37
C PHE A 27 12.91 16.27 -11.24
N LYS A 28 12.45 15.08 -10.85
CA LYS A 28 12.62 13.87 -11.64
C LYS A 28 11.71 13.93 -12.86
N GLU A 29 12.25 13.58 -14.03
CA GLU A 29 11.43 13.37 -15.23
C GLU A 29 10.71 12.02 -15.19
N THR A 30 9.45 12.02 -15.59
CA THR A 30 8.60 10.82 -15.59
C THR A 30 8.19 10.39 -16.99
N HIS A 31 8.16 11.31 -17.95
CA HIS A 31 7.70 11.03 -19.32
C HIS A 31 8.84 10.54 -20.20
N ALA A 32 8.62 9.44 -20.92
CA ALA A 32 9.59 8.81 -21.81
C ALA A 32 10.25 9.81 -22.79
N ARG A 33 9.48 10.74 -23.38
CA ARG A 33 10.00 11.74 -24.31
C ARG A 33 11.07 12.66 -23.68
N HIS A 34 10.95 12.97 -22.39
CA HIS A 34 11.89 13.83 -21.67
C HIS A 34 13.12 13.05 -21.22
N LEU A 35 12.95 11.78 -20.86
CA LEU A 35 14.03 10.90 -20.43
C LEU A 35 15.09 10.67 -21.52
N ARG A 36 14.76 10.86 -22.80
CA ARG A 36 15.77 10.85 -23.88
C ARG A 36 16.82 11.94 -23.71
N ALA A 37 16.42 13.10 -23.18
CA ALA A 37 17.29 14.28 -23.10
C ALA A 37 17.84 14.51 -21.70
N ARG A 38 17.10 14.12 -20.65
CA ARG A 38 17.45 14.38 -19.25
C ARG A 38 16.70 13.47 -18.30
N ASP A 39 17.30 13.16 -17.17
CA ASP A 39 16.67 12.37 -16.09
C ASP A 39 16.12 13.29 -14.99
N PHE A 40 16.78 14.44 -14.76
CA PHE A 40 16.31 15.49 -13.85
C PHE A 40 16.38 16.86 -14.52
N LEU A 41 15.48 17.74 -14.05
CA LEU A 41 15.42 19.16 -14.47
C LEU A 41 15.33 20.06 -13.24
N ALA A 42 16.20 21.07 -13.15
CA ALA A 42 15.96 22.23 -12.30
C ALA A 42 15.40 23.36 -13.18
N PRO A 43 14.12 23.74 -13.02
CA PRO A 43 13.46 24.70 -13.91
C PRO A 43 14.11 26.10 -13.84
N ARG A 44 14.16 26.78 -14.98
CA ARG A 44 14.74 28.13 -15.09
C ARG A 44 14.13 29.14 -14.11
N GLY A 45 12.81 29.04 -13.84
CA GLY A 45 12.14 29.91 -12.88
C GLY A 45 12.67 29.73 -11.45
N ALA A 46 12.86 28.49 -11.02
CA ALA A 46 13.42 28.15 -9.72
C ALA A 46 14.89 28.57 -9.60
N LEU A 47 15.67 28.39 -10.69
CA LEU A 47 17.07 28.83 -10.73
C LEU A 47 17.20 30.36 -10.65
N ARG A 48 16.31 31.11 -11.30
CA ARG A 48 16.28 32.59 -11.20
C ARG A 48 16.00 33.08 -9.78
N ALA A 49 15.10 32.42 -9.07
CA ALA A 49 14.83 32.76 -7.68
C ALA A 49 16.06 32.58 -6.79
N ARG A 50 16.94 31.65 -7.15
CA ARG A 50 18.17 31.35 -6.39
C ARG A 50 19.40 32.14 -6.83
N PHE A 51 19.60 32.32 -8.14
CA PHE A 51 20.79 32.88 -8.75
C PHE A 51 20.55 34.22 -9.47
N GLY A 52 19.43 34.90 -9.24
CA GLY A 52 19.09 36.20 -9.79
C GLY A 52 18.95 36.25 -11.31
N ASP A 53 20.03 36.01 -12.04
CA ASP A 53 20.03 35.91 -13.53
C ASP A 53 19.62 34.53 -14.06
N GLY A 54 19.53 33.54 -13.15
CA GLY A 54 19.22 32.15 -13.49
C GLY A 54 20.42 31.37 -14.06
N GLN A 55 21.63 31.94 -13.99
CA GLN A 55 22.86 31.25 -14.36
C GLN A 55 23.47 30.57 -13.14
N VAL A 56 23.72 29.28 -13.27
CA VAL A 56 24.34 28.50 -12.21
C VAL A 56 25.87 28.68 -12.30
N PRO A 57 26.56 29.10 -11.22
CA PRO A 57 28.00 29.27 -11.20
C PRO A 57 28.72 27.96 -11.58
N GLU A 58 29.85 28.09 -12.28
CA GLU A 58 30.60 26.92 -12.79
C GLU A 58 31.11 25.98 -11.69
N HIS A 59 31.47 26.52 -10.53
CA HIS A 59 31.89 25.70 -9.38
C HIS A 59 30.75 24.84 -8.87
N VAL A 60 29.49 25.29 -8.94
CA VAL A 60 28.30 24.53 -8.57
C VAL A 60 28.03 23.47 -9.63
N LEU A 61 28.15 23.79 -10.93
CA LEU A 61 28.01 22.79 -11.99
C LEU A 61 29.03 21.66 -11.84
N ARG A 62 30.28 21.99 -11.49
CA ARG A 62 31.32 21.00 -11.19
C ARG A 62 31.00 20.17 -9.95
N ALA A 63 30.46 20.78 -8.90
CA ALA A 63 30.03 20.07 -7.70
C ALA A 63 28.89 19.07 -8.03
N VAL A 64 27.89 19.49 -8.82
CA VAL A 64 26.81 18.60 -9.28
C VAL A 64 27.34 17.46 -10.16
N ALA A 65 28.23 17.75 -11.10
CA ALA A 65 28.82 16.74 -11.98
C ALA A 65 29.72 15.74 -11.22
N GLY A 66 30.33 16.17 -10.12
CA GLY A 66 31.19 15.35 -9.27
C GLY A 66 30.47 14.61 -8.14
N LEU A 67 29.13 14.66 -8.08
CA LEU A 67 28.38 13.99 -7.03
C LEU A 67 28.61 12.49 -7.02
N GLN A 68 29.03 11.98 -5.87
CA GLN A 68 29.27 10.56 -5.63
C GLN A 68 28.79 10.18 -4.22
N GLY A 69 28.36 8.95 -4.08
CA GLY A 69 27.94 8.41 -2.79
C GLY A 69 27.28 7.04 -2.91
N PRO A 70 27.19 6.30 -1.82
CA PRO A 70 26.60 4.96 -1.86
C PRO A 70 25.11 4.98 -2.26
N GLY A 71 24.35 6.03 -1.86
CA GLY A 71 22.94 6.19 -2.21
C GLY A 71 22.70 7.12 -3.41
N VAL A 72 23.74 7.76 -3.96
CA VAL A 72 23.61 8.78 -5.01
C VAL A 72 23.89 8.18 -6.39
N ALA A 73 23.01 8.48 -7.35
CA ALA A 73 23.20 8.06 -8.74
C ALA A 73 24.36 8.85 -9.39
N PRO A 74 25.28 8.16 -10.12
CA PRO A 74 26.38 8.83 -10.78
C PRO A 74 25.89 9.71 -11.94
N VAL A 75 26.40 10.94 -12.02
CA VAL A 75 26.04 11.92 -13.03
C VAL A 75 26.91 11.72 -14.28
N LEU A 76 26.29 11.65 -15.45
CA LEU A 76 26.97 11.62 -16.74
C LEU A 76 27.24 13.06 -17.23
N ARG A 77 26.19 13.89 -17.21
CA ARG A 77 26.23 15.25 -17.74
C ARG A 77 25.27 16.16 -17.00
N CYS A 78 25.73 17.36 -16.70
CA CYS A 78 24.90 18.45 -16.20
C CYS A 78 25.12 19.67 -17.12
N ALA A 79 24.06 20.19 -17.74
CA ALA A 79 24.19 21.27 -18.72
C ALA A 79 22.99 22.22 -18.69
N PRO A 80 23.22 23.55 -18.88
CA PRO A 80 22.15 24.52 -19.01
C PRO A 80 21.39 24.32 -20.33
N THR A 81 20.08 24.48 -20.27
CA THR A 81 19.16 24.42 -21.39
C THR A 81 18.15 25.57 -21.32
N PRO A 82 17.38 25.85 -22.38
CA PRO A 82 16.33 26.87 -22.32
C PRO A 82 15.28 26.63 -21.22
N ALA A 83 15.03 25.36 -20.88
CA ALA A 83 14.09 24.97 -19.81
C ALA A 83 14.66 25.12 -18.38
N GLY A 84 15.97 25.17 -18.25
CA GLY A 84 16.68 25.21 -16.96
C GLY A 84 17.94 24.37 -17.00
N LEU A 85 18.41 23.89 -15.85
CA LEU A 85 19.56 22.99 -15.75
C LEU A 85 19.10 21.55 -15.94
N SER A 86 19.62 20.87 -16.95
CA SER A 86 19.31 19.46 -17.25
C SER A 86 20.42 18.54 -16.76
N LEU A 87 20.05 17.37 -16.26
CA LEU A 87 20.97 16.36 -15.76
C LEU A 87 20.66 14.99 -16.37
N GLN A 88 21.72 14.30 -16.81
CA GLN A 88 21.69 12.90 -17.24
C GLN A 88 22.55 12.05 -16.32
N LEU A 89 22.05 10.86 -16.00
CA LEU A 89 22.75 9.85 -15.19
C LEU A 89 23.61 8.92 -16.07
N GLN A 90 24.63 8.32 -15.47
CA GLN A 90 25.39 7.24 -16.08
C GLN A 90 24.56 5.96 -16.06
N ARG A 91 23.68 5.78 -17.04
CA ARG A 91 22.69 4.70 -17.10
C ARG A 91 23.30 3.30 -16.89
N PRO A 92 24.40 2.91 -17.54
CA PRO A 92 25.00 1.58 -17.32
C PRO A 92 25.38 1.33 -15.86
N ALA A 93 25.98 2.31 -15.19
CA ALA A 93 26.35 2.20 -13.77
C ALA A 93 25.12 2.17 -12.84
N VAL A 94 24.04 2.90 -13.18
CA VAL A 94 22.77 2.82 -12.44
C VAL A 94 22.12 1.43 -12.63
N PHE A 95 22.09 0.89 -13.87
CA PHE A 95 21.60 -0.46 -14.14
C PHE A 95 22.38 -1.48 -13.32
N GLU A 96 23.71 -1.45 -13.36
CA GLU A 96 24.57 -2.38 -12.62
C GLU A 96 24.27 -2.36 -11.11
N ARG A 97 24.23 -1.18 -10.50
CA ARG A 97 23.97 -1.04 -9.07
C ARG A 97 22.58 -1.49 -8.66
N VAL A 98 21.54 -1.14 -9.44
CA VAL A 98 20.16 -1.50 -9.13
C VAL A 98 19.91 -2.99 -9.40
N LEU A 99 20.31 -3.48 -10.56
CA LEU A 99 20.08 -4.87 -10.96
C LEU A 99 20.99 -5.87 -10.23
N GLY A 100 22.10 -5.41 -9.67
CA GLY A 100 22.94 -6.18 -8.75
C GLY A 100 22.32 -6.41 -7.38
N ALA A 101 21.33 -5.61 -7.01
CA ALA A 101 20.72 -5.61 -5.67
C ALA A 101 19.18 -5.68 -5.70
N VAL A 102 18.58 -6.34 -6.70
CA VAL A 102 17.13 -6.37 -6.98
C VAL A 102 16.30 -6.66 -5.74
N ALA A 103 16.68 -7.63 -4.91
CA ALA A 103 15.95 -8.01 -3.70
C ALA A 103 15.79 -6.84 -2.72
N THR A 104 16.72 -5.89 -2.71
CA THR A 104 16.63 -4.71 -1.83
C THR A 104 15.64 -3.67 -2.36
N TYR A 105 15.32 -3.72 -3.66
CA TYR A 105 14.34 -2.81 -4.28
C TYR A 105 12.91 -3.35 -4.21
N ALA A 106 12.71 -4.63 -3.99
CA ALA A 106 11.39 -5.22 -3.76
C ALA A 106 10.91 -5.10 -2.29
N ALA A 107 11.72 -4.49 -1.41
CA ALA A 107 11.46 -4.32 0.01
C ALA A 107 11.55 -2.84 0.42
N PRO A 108 10.86 -2.41 1.47
CA PRO A 108 10.98 -1.05 1.99
C PRO A 108 12.38 -0.76 2.52
N SER A 109 12.70 0.52 2.70
CA SER A 109 13.99 0.93 3.25
C SER A 109 14.14 0.41 4.68
N SER A 110 15.22 -0.31 4.96
CA SER A 110 15.42 -1.01 6.24
C SER A 110 15.83 -0.08 7.41
N SER A 111 15.78 1.23 7.25
CA SER A 111 16.27 2.22 8.22
C SER A 111 15.29 2.52 9.36
N ALA A 112 14.12 1.91 9.41
CA ALA A 112 13.15 2.22 10.43
C ALA A 112 13.56 1.58 11.78
N SER A 113 13.84 2.44 12.77
CA SER A 113 13.58 2.09 14.17
C SER A 113 12.20 1.45 14.26
N PRO A 114 11.97 0.48 15.15
CA PRO A 114 10.64 -0.11 15.28
C PRO A 114 9.61 1.01 15.43
N GLY A 115 8.75 1.13 14.41
CA GLY A 115 7.72 2.17 14.33
C GLY A 115 6.71 2.04 15.48
N PRO A 116 5.83 3.04 15.66
CA PRO A 116 4.77 2.95 16.65
C PRO A 116 3.93 1.70 16.40
N ARG A 117 3.43 1.10 17.48
CA ARG A 117 2.48 -0.01 17.38
C ARG A 117 1.13 0.52 16.91
N VAL A 118 0.50 -0.19 15.99
CA VAL A 118 -0.76 0.24 15.37
C VAL A 118 -1.84 -0.81 15.58
N VAL A 119 -2.97 -0.41 16.14
CA VAL A 119 -4.21 -1.19 16.13
C VAL A 119 -5.08 -0.67 14.99
N LEU A 120 -5.38 -1.51 14.01
CA LEU A 120 -6.32 -1.20 12.93
C LEU A 120 -7.68 -1.78 13.27
N HIS A 121 -8.66 -0.90 13.43
CA HIS A 121 -10.05 -1.27 13.70
C HIS A 121 -10.92 -1.00 12.47
N CYS A 122 -11.66 -2.02 12.02
CA CYS A 122 -12.61 -1.92 10.92
C CYS A 122 -14.00 -2.41 11.37
N PRO A 123 -14.90 -1.53 11.83
CA PRO A 123 -16.21 -1.91 12.40
C PRO A 123 -17.10 -2.63 11.39
N ALA A 124 -16.95 -2.41 10.11
CA ALA A 124 -17.69 -3.08 9.05
C ALA A 124 -17.61 -4.62 9.11
N LEU A 125 -16.52 -5.18 9.67
CA LEU A 125 -16.30 -6.62 9.82
C LEU A 125 -17.14 -7.29 10.93
N ARG A 126 -18.00 -6.55 11.61
CA ARG A 126 -19.01 -7.09 12.52
C ARG A 126 -20.33 -7.43 11.82
N ARG A 127 -20.49 -7.05 10.56
CA ARG A 127 -21.69 -7.26 9.76
C ARG A 127 -21.62 -8.57 8.98
N ALA A 128 -22.77 -9.19 8.76
CA ALA A 128 -22.85 -10.31 7.81
C ALA A 128 -22.59 -9.81 6.37
N PRO A 129 -22.08 -10.67 5.46
CA PRO A 129 -21.76 -10.28 4.08
C PRO A 129 -22.91 -9.60 3.34
N GLY A 130 -24.14 -10.11 3.47
CA GLY A 130 -25.33 -9.55 2.83
C GLY A 130 -25.77 -8.20 3.38
N ALA A 131 -25.31 -7.81 4.58
CA ALA A 131 -25.59 -6.52 5.19
C ALA A 131 -24.51 -5.46 4.93
N LEU A 132 -23.39 -5.85 4.27
CA LEU A 132 -22.32 -4.93 3.91
C LEU A 132 -22.74 -4.07 2.71
N ARG A 133 -22.47 -2.77 2.80
CA ARG A 133 -22.56 -1.83 1.69
C ARG A 133 -21.23 -1.72 0.95
N LEU A 134 -21.22 -1.23 -0.28
CA LEU A 134 -20.00 -1.05 -1.08
C LEU A 134 -18.99 -0.09 -0.44
N SER A 135 -19.45 0.97 0.25
CA SER A 135 -18.58 1.87 1.02
C SER A 135 -17.87 1.17 2.19
N GLN A 136 -18.57 0.22 2.82
CA GLN A 136 -18.01 -0.63 3.89
C GLN A 136 -17.04 -1.68 3.35
N LEU A 137 -17.34 -2.31 2.21
CA LEU A 137 -16.39 -3.18 1.52
C LEU A 137 -15.10 -2.42 1.19
N ARG A 138 -15.22 -1.19 0.70
CA ARG A 138 -14.06 -0.33 0.45
C ARG A 138 -13.23 -0.11 1.71
N ALA A 139 -13.86 0.19 2.85
CA ALA A 139 -13.16 0.35 4.13
C ALA A 139 -12.42 -0.94 4.54
N VAL A 140 -13.03 -2.11 4.37
CA VAL A 140 -12.39 -3.41 4.64
C VAL A 140 -11.15 -3.61 3.76
N LEU A 141 -11.25 -3.35 2.45
CA LEU A 141 -10.14 -3.50 1.51
C LEU A 141 -9.01 -2.50 1.78
N VAL A 142 -9.35 -1.26 2.16
CA VAL A 142 -8.38 -0.24 2.59
C VAL A 142 -7.66 -0.69 3.86
N ALA A 143 -8.39 -1.24 4.84
CA ALA A 143 -7.81 -1.73 6.10
C ALA A 143 -6.85 -2.92 5.87
N ASP A 144 -7.24 -3.91 5.04
CA ASP A 144 -6.37 -5.05 4.67
C ASP A 144 -5.10 -4.57 3.95
N HIS A 145 -5.26 -3.71 2.95
CA HIS A 145 -4.12 -3.16 2.23
C HIS A 145 -3.18 -2.36 3.13
N LEU A 146 -3.72 -1.47 3.97
CA LEU A 146 -2.94 -0.69 4.93
C LEU A 146 -2.19 -1.60 5.92
N ALA A 147 -2.85 -2.66 6.42
CA ALA A 147 -2.22 -3.63 7.30
C ALA A 147 -1.01 -4.31 6.63
N ARG A 148 -1.15 -4.71 5.37
CA ARG A 148 -0.05 -5.34 4.59
C ARG A 148 1.10 -4.37 4.36
N VAL A 149 0.81 -3.14 3.99
CA VAL A 149 1.81 -2.09 3.77
C VAL A 149 2.58 -1.80 5.06
N LEU A 150 1.89 -1.62 6.19
CA LEU A 150 2.51 -1.38 7.48
C LEU A 150 3.38 -2.55 7.94
N ARG A 151 2.89 -3.79 7.79
CA ARG A 151 3.67 -5.01 8.11
C ARG A 151 4.91 -5.14 7.24
N ALA A 152 4.79 -4.84 5.94
CA ALA A 152 5.95 -4.79 5.04
C ALA A 152 6.99 -3.76 5.52
N ALA A 153 6.55 -2.62 6.04
CA ALA A 153 7.41 -1.62 6.68
C ALA A 153 7.84 -1.97 8.13
N ARG A 154 7.63 -3.22 8.56
CA ARG A 154 7.99 -3.74 9.89
C ARG A 154 7.29 -3.04 11.06
N VAL A 155 6.15 -2.41 10.83
CA VAL A 155 5.28 -1.89 11.88
C VAL A 155 4.49 -3.04 12.50
N CYS A 156 4.43 -3.10 13.83
CA CYS A 156 3.60 -4.07 14.53
C CYS A 156 2.12 -3.68 14.39
N VAL A 157 1.32 -4.52 13.72
CA VAL A 157 -0.09 -4.24 13.43
C VAL A 157 -0.99 -5.30 14.02
N ARG A 158 -1.94 -4.87 14.86
CA ARG A 158 -3.04 -5.69 15.37
C ARG A 158 -4.34 -5.33 14.66
N LEU A 159 -5.11 -6.34 14.24
CA LEU A 159 -6.37 -6.18 13.50
C LEU A 159 -7.55 -6.45 14.42
N VAL A 160 -8.55 -5.54 14.41
CA VAL A 160 -9.77 -5.60 15.22
C VAL A 160 -10.99 -5.22 14.35
N PRO A 161 -12.11 -5.90 14.49
CA PRO A 161 -12.41 -7.07 15.32
C PRO A 161 -11.83 -8.35 14.70
N ALA A 162 -11.66 -9.40 15.49
CA ALA A 162 -11.53 -10.74 14.93
C ALA A 162 -12.91 -11.18 14.40
N VAL A 163 -12.93 -11.75 13.19
CA VAL A 163 -14.18 -12.13 12.49
C VAL A 163 -14.76 -13.40 13.10
N ARG A 164 -16.04 -13.39 13.43
CA ARG A 164 -16.77 -14.52 14.04
C ARG A 164 -17.64 -15.27 13.05
N ASP A 165 -18.18 -14.55 12.06
CA ASP A 165 -19.05 -15.13 11.04
C ASP A 165 -18.24 -15.93 10.02
N PRO A 166 -18.43 -17.27 9.90
CA PRO A 166 -17.71 -18.10 8.95
C PRO A 166 -18.05 -17.75 7.49
N HIS A 167 -19.26 -17.26 7.22
CA HIS A 167 -19.63 -16.81 5.88
C HIS A 167 -18.88 -15.55 5.47
N LEU A 168 -18.68 -14.62 6.44
CA LEU A 168 -17.85 -13.45 6.19
C LEU A 168 -16.39 -13.85 5.96
N LEU A 169 -15.82 -14.76 6.76
CA LEU A 169 -14.47 -15.27 6.56
C LEU A 169 -14.29 -15.90 5.17
N ALA A 170 -15.22 -16.76 4.76
CA ALA A 170 -15.20 -17.38 3.44
C ALA A 170 -15.28 -16.33 2.32
N PHE A 171 -16.11 -15.31 2.47
CA PHE A 171 -16.20 -14.20 1.52
C PHE A 171 -14.89 -13.38 1.46
N LEU A 172 -14.29 -13.06 2.61
CA LEU A 172 -13.01 -12.37 2.67
C LEU A 172 -11.89 -13.17 2.00
N GLN A 173 -11.87 -14.50 2.16
CA GLN A 173 -10.92 -15.39 1.49
C GLN A 173 -11.07 -15.34 -0.04
N GLN A 174 -12.29 -15.28 -0.57
CA GLN A 174 -12.54 -15.11 -2.02
C GLN A 174 -11.94 -13.78 -2.54
N LEU A 175 -11.87 -12.77 -1.71
CA LEU A 175 -11.24 -11.48 -2.01
C LEU A 175 -9.74 -11.45 -1.67
N HIS A 176 -9.14 -12.56 -1.24
CA HIS A 176 -7.76 -12.61 -0.75
C HIS A 176 -7.48 -11.57 0.36
N VAL A 177 -8.46 -11.36 1.25
CA VAL A 177 -8.32 -10.57 2.48
C VAL A 177 -7.94 -11.51 3.60
N ASP A 178 -6.79 -11.25 4.23
CA ASP A 178 -6.28 -12.01 5.36
C ASP A 178 -6.65 -11.29 6.66
N TRP A 179 -7.74 -11.74 7.28
CA TRP A 179 -8.23 -11.16 8.51
C TRP A 179 -8.38 -12.22 9.61
N PRO A 180 -8.02 -11.91 10.88
CA PRO A 180 -8.03 -12.92 11.94
C PRO A 180 -9.44 -13.41 12.25
N ALA A 181 -9.58 -14.73 12.41
CA ALA A 181 -10.77 -15.36 12.96
C ALA A 181 -10.79 -15.26 14.48
N ALA A 182 -11.99 -15.12 15.07
CA ALA A 182 -12.15 -15.04 16.51
C ALA A 182 -12.01 -16.43 17.16
N SER A 183 -11.05 -16.55 18.06
CA SER A 183 -10.89 -17.75 18.90
C SER A 183 -11.57 -17.61 20.26
N ARG A 184 -11.70 -16.40 20.76
CA ARG A 184 -12.20 -16.07 22.11
C ARG A 184 -13.03 -14.77 22.07
N ARG A 185 -13.90 -14.59 23.05
CA ARG A 185 -14.58 -13.29 23.30
C ARG A 185 -13.78 -12.52 24.34
N ALA A 186 -13.53 -11.23 24.07
CA ALA A 186 -13.11 -10.30 25.10
C ALA A 186 -14.25 -10.12 26.14
N SER A 187 -13.92 -10.05 27.42
CA SER A 187 -14.92 -9.86 28.46
C SER A 187 -15.18 -8.37 28.68
N PRO A 188 -16.41 -7.88 28.52
CA PRO A 188 -16.76 -6.48 28.76
C PRO A 188 -17.06 -6.16 30.24
N GLU A 189 -16.91 -7.10 31.17
CA GLU A 189 -17.39 -6.99 32.57
C GLU A 189 -16.84 -5.77 33.31
N ALA A 190 -15.54 -5.50 33.16
CA ALA A 190 -14.91 -4.34 33.78
C ALA A 190 -15.45 -3.02 33.23
N LEU A 191 -15.64 -2.92 31.91
CA LEU A 191 -16.21 -1.74 31.25
C LEU A 191 -17.71 -1.59 31.60
N ARG A 192 -18.43 -2.72 31.68
CA ARG A 192 -19.82 -2.74 32.10
C ARG A 192 -20.00 -2.20 33.52
N SER A 193 -19.19 -2.66 34.47
CA SER A 193 -19.21 -2.18 35.86
C SER A 193 -18.93 -0.68 35.94
N ARG A 194 -17.93 -0.19 35.18
CA ARG A 194 -17.63 1.26 35.10
C ARG A 194 -18.77 2.05 34.47
N ALA A 195 -19.39 1.54 33.40
CA ALA A 195 -20.53 2.18 32.75
C ALA A 195 -21.71 2.30 33.73
N LEU A 196 -22.07 1.22 34.44
CA LEU A 196 -23.15 1.21 35.43
C LEU A 196 -22.88 2.17 36.58
N ALA A 197 -21.62 2.35 37.00
CA ALA A 197 -21.25 3.29 38.05
C ALA A 197 -21.43 4.77 37.63
N GLN A 198 -21.30 5.06 36.33
CA GLN A 198 -21.41 6.41 35.77
C GLN A 198 -22.81 6.75 35.23
N LEU A 199 -23.67 5.75 35.06
CA LEU A 199 -25.05 6.02 34.63
C LEU A 199 -25.84 6.77 35.71
N PRO A 200 -26.58 7.82 35.34
CA PRO A 200 -27.44 8.51 36.28
C PRO A 200 -28.49 7.54 36.85
N ARG A 201 -28.63 7.51 38.17
CA ARG A 201 -29.72 6.78 38.83
C ARG A 201 -31.04 7.47 38.48
N ALA A 202 -31.75 6.95 37.48
CA ALA A 202 -33.03 7.52 37.07
C ALA A 202 -34.06 7.40 38.19
N PRO A 203 -34.73 8.50 38.61
CA PRO A 203 -35.80 8.42 39.58
C PRO A 203 -37.07 7.74 39.05
N ASN A 204 -37.21 7.61 37.71
CA ASN A 204 -38.30 6.88 37.05
C ASN A 204 -37.65 5.80 36.14
N ALA A 205 -37.99 4.54 36.40
CA ALA A 205 -37.54 3.40 35.58
C ALA A 205 -38.16 3.50 34.18
N GLU A 206 -37.53 4.25 33.27
CA GLU A 206 -37.75 4.06 31.83
C GLU A 206 -37.40 2.62 31.47
N VAL A 207 -38.35 1.90 30.90
CA VAL A 207 -38.11 0.55 30.39
C VAL A 207 -37.21 0.68 29.16
N LEU A 208 -35.92 0.49 29.38
CA LEU A 208 -34.93 0.53 28.32
C LEU A 208 -35.09 -0.69 27.38
N PRO A 209 -34.84 -0.54 26.07
CA PRO A 209 -34.81 -1.67 25.15
C PRO A 209 -33.81 -2.74 25.60
N PRO A 210 -34.02 -4.01 25.24
CA PRO A 210 -33.10 -5.09 25.56
C PRO A 210 -31.68 -4.78 25.09
N GLY A 211 -30.67 -5.00 25.91
CA GLY A 211 -29.26 -4.75 25.61
C GLY A 211 -28.80 -3.29 25.77
N VAL A 212 -29.68 -2.36 26.13
CA VAL A 212 -29.35 -0.96 26.46
C VAL A 212 -29.18 -0.82 27.96
N LEU A 213 -28.02 -0.35 28.41
CA LEU A 213 -27.71 -0.12 29.83
C LEU A 213 -28.15 1.27 30.31
N GLY A 214 -28.14 2.27 29.45
CA GLY A 214 -28.48 3.64 29.75
C GLY A 214 -27.88 4.65 28.81
N ARG A 215 -28.01 5.93 29.14
CA ARG A 215 -27.45 7.06 28.39
C ARG A 215 -26.38 7.76 29.23
N LEU A 216 -25.15 7.89 28.68
CA LEU A 216 -24.07 8.67 29.26
C LEU A 216 -23.95 10.04 28.60
N CYS A 217 -23.73 11.08 29.40
CA CYS A 217 -23.40 12.42 28.93
C CYS A 217 -21.90 12.48 28.54
N LEU A 218 -21.62 12.95 27.34
CA LEU A 218 -20.27 13.12 26.80
C LEU A 218 -19.87 14.60 26.67
N LYS A 219 -20.78 15.51 26.98
CA LYS A 219 -20.64 16.95 26.74
C LYS A 219 -19.41 17.55 27.42
N GLU A 220 -19.15 17.22 28.67
CA GLU A 220 -17.99 17.71 29.42
C GLU A 220 -16.67 17.29 28.72
N LEU A 221 -16.56 16.01 28.37
CA LEU A 221 -15.40 15.48 27.68
C LEU A 221 -15.23 16.10 26.29
N LEU A 222 -16.33 16.34 25.59
CA LEU A 222 -16.34 17.00 24.28
C LEU A 222 -15.87 18.45 24.38
N ASP A 223 -16.35 19.20 25.41
CA ASP A 223 -15.96 20.60 25.63
C ASP A 223 -14.50 20.73 26.07
N GLU A 224 -14.01 19.82 26.92
CA GLU A 224 -12.61 19.84 27.39
C GLU A 224 -11.59 19.45 26.32
N ARG A 225 -11.87 18.42 25.54
CA ARG A 225 -10.88 17.78 24.65
C ARG A 225 -11.35 17.60 23.21
N GLY A 226 -12.66 17.39 23.03
CA GLY A 226 -13.21 16.94 21.76
C GLY A 226 -13.15 17.99 20.66
N ARG A 227 -13.41 19.26 20.96
CA ARG A 227 -13.41 20.35 19.97
C ARG A 227 -12.03 20.59 19.36
N ALA A 228 -10.99 20.56 20.17
CA ALA A 228 -9.61 20.70 19.72
C ALA A 228 -9.16 19.49 18.88
N ALA A 229 -9.72 18.31 19.13
CA ALA A 229 -9.44 17.09 18.38
C ALA A 229 -10.25 16.96 17.08
N GLY A 230 -11.29 17.77 16.88
CA GLY A 230 -12.12 17.75 15.67
C GLY A 230 -13.28 16.76 15.70
N TYR A 231 -13.77 16.40 16.88
CA TYR A 231 -15.04 15.65 17.04
C TYR A 231 -16.23 16.51 16.67
N ASP A 232 -17.30 15.88 16.22
CA ASP A 232 -18.56 16.55 15.88
C ASP A 232 -19.17 17.21 17.14
N PRO A 233 -19.49 18.51 17.10
CA PRO A 233 -20.00 19.23 18.28
C PRO A 233 -21.39 18.78 18.76
N SER A 234 -22.11 17.98 17.98
CA SER A 234 -23.41 17.42 18.35
C SER A 234 -23.34 16.13 19.19
N LEU A 235 -22.10 15.64 19.46
CA LEU A 235 -21.88 14.41 20.24
C LEU A 235 -21.98 14.64 21.74
N ASP A 236 -23.14 15.08 22.23
CA ASP A 236 -23.38 15.40 23.63
C ASP A 236 -23.69 14.18 24.51
N SER A 237 -24.17 13.09 23.93
CA SER A 237 -24.57 11.88 24.66
C SER A 237 -24.41 10.60 23.84
N CYS A 238 -24.23 9.47 24.53
CA CYS A 238 -24.17 8.14 23.96
C CYS A 238 -25.06 7.15 24.68
N LEU A 239 -25.86 6.37 23.93
CA LEU A 239 -26.54 5.18 24.45
C LEU A 239 -25.51 4.06 24.61
N VAL A 240 -25.32 3.61 25.84
CA VAL A 240 -24.41 2.49 26.17
C VAL A 240 -25.15 1.18 25.96
N THR A 241 -24.65 0.36 25.10
CA THR A 241 -25.19 -0.98 24.82
C THR A 241 -24.14 -2.06 25.10
N GLU A 242 -24.59 -3.29 25.35
CA GLU A 242 -23.69 -4.43 25.54
C GLU A 242 -22.79 -4.65 24.30
N ASP A 243 -23.30 -4.40 23.09
CA ASP A 243 -22.52 -4.50 21.85
C ASP A 243 -21.38 -3.47 21.81
N LEU A 244 -21.64 -2.22 22.16
CA LEU A 244 -20.59 -1.19 22.24
C LEU A 244 -19.52 -1.54 23.26
N LEU A 245 -19.91 -2.04 24.44
CA LEU A 245 -18.95 -2.49 25.46
C LEU A 245 -18.14 -3.69 25.00
N SER A 246 -18.72 -4.60 24.23
CA SER A 246 -17.99 -5.72 23.61
C SER A 246 -16.96 -5.22 22.59
N VAL A 247 -17.29 -4.18 21.80
CA VAL A 247 -16.32 -3.54 20.88
C VAL A 247 -15.16 -2.93 21.65
N LEU A 248 -15.47 -2.17 22.71
CA LEU A 248 -14.45 -1.52 23.54
C LEU A 248 -13.54 -2.53 24.23
N ALA A 249 -14.10 -3.66 24.72
CA ALA A 249 -13.31 -4.72 25.33
C ALA A 249 -12.32 -5.34 24.35
N GLU A 250 -12.71 -5.61 23.09
CA GLU A 250 -11.81 -6.11 22.06
C GLU A 250 -10.71 -5.09 21.71
N LEU A 251 -11.04 -3.80 21.65
CA LEU A 251 -10.06 -2.74 21.41
C LEU A 251 -9.07 -2.61 22.58
N GLN A 252 -9.57 -2.66 23.83
CA GLN A 252 -8.76 -2.60 25.04
C GLN A 252 -7.78 -3.78 25.11
N GLU A 253 -8.27 -5.01 24.84
CA GLU A 253 -7.41 -6.22 24.78
C GLU A 253 -6.34 -6.07 23.70
N ALA A 254 -6.68 -5.59 22.50
CA ALA A 254 -5.74 -5.37 21.41
C ALA A 254 -4.64 -4.35 21.75
N VAL A 255 -4.98 -3.28 22.46
CA VAL A 255 -4.02 -2.27 22.93
C VAL A 255 -3.10 -2.84 24.01
N GLN A 256 -3.64 -3.65 24.94
CA GLN A 256 -2.87 -4.29 26.01
C GLN A 256 -1.92 -5.37 25.47
N GLU A 257 -2.39 -6.23 24.55
CA GLU A 257 -1.55 -7.26 23.92
C GLU A 257 -0.39 -6.68 23.09
N THR A 258 -0.54 -5.45 22.61
CA THR A 258 0.55 -4.74 21.95
C THR A 258 1.58 -4.14 22.93
N GLY A 259 1.35 -4.26 24.24
CA GLY A 259 2.29 -3.86 25.31
C GLY A 259 3.59 -4.70 25.31
N PRO A 260 4.65 -4.25 26.02
CA PRO A 260 5.95 -4.95 26.04
C PRO A 260 5.92 -6.35 26.66
N HIS A 261 4.80 -6.79 27.22
CA HIS A 261 4.59 -8.07 27.90
C HIS A 261 3.48 -8.94 27.28
N GLY A 262 3.09 -8.72 26.02
CA GLY A 262 2.08 -9.55 25.35
C GLY A 262 2.56 -11.01 25.18
N PRO A 263 1.67 -12.03 25.39
CA PRO A 263 1.99 -13.44 25.16
C PRO A 263 2.09 -13.70 23.65
N GLY A 264 3.29 -13.67 23.11
CA GLY A 264 3.56 -13.90 21.67
C GLY A 264 5.02 -13.76 21.30
N SER A 265 5.89 -13.50 22.28
CA SER A 265 7.35 -13.39 22.11
C SER A 265 8.09 -14.68 22.47
N GLU A 266 7.47 -15.86 22.33
CA GLU A 266 8.15 -17.14 22.49
C GLU A 266 8.41 -17.79 21.13
N ALA A 267 9.45 -17.28 20.46
CA ALA A 267 10.33 -18.05 19.59
C ALA A 267 11.74 -17.49 19.81
N ALA A 268 12.24 -17.60 21.04
CA ALA A 268 13.64 -17.41 21.35
C ALA A 268 14.39 -18.65 20.88
N LEU A 269 15.26 -18.48 19.91
CA LEU A 269 16.37 -19.40 19.65
C LEU A 269 17.22 -19.49 20.93
N PRO A 270 17.61 -20.70 21.41
CA PRO A 270 18.53 -20.83 22.51
C PRO A 270 19.93 -20.39 22.08
N ASP A 271 20.62 -19.67 22.97
CA ASP A 271 22.02 -19.20 22.89
C ASP A 271 22.27 -17.77 22.32
N LEU A 272 21.75 -16.77 23.05
CA LEU A 272 22.38 -15.45 23.09
C LEU A 272 22.27 -14.88 24.51
N PRO A 273 23.32 -14.23 25.07
CA PRO A 273 23.30 -13.73 26.44
C PRO A 273 22.27 -12.62 26.62
N ALA A 274 21.57 -12.66 27.74
CA ALA A 274 20.51 -11.73 28.11
C ALA A 274 20.94 -10.26 27.93
N PRO A 275 20.12 -9.40 27.26
CA PRO A 275 20.40 -7.96 27.19
C PRO A 275 20.28 -7.37 28.60
N ARG A 276 21.33 -6.63 29.02
CA ARG A 276 21.36 -5.83 30.24
C ARG A 276 20.09 -5.00 30.37
N ALA A 277 19.54 -5.00 31.59
CA ALA A 277 18.40 -4.19 31.98
C ALA A 277 18.52 -2.76 31.44
N ALA A 278 17.59 -2.38 30.56
CA ALA A 278 17.48 -1.02 30.06
C ALA A 278 17.08 -0.10 31.21
N ALA A 279 17.75 1.03 31.31
CA ALA A 279 17.50 2.07 32.29
C ALA A 279 16.02 2.50 32.32
N PRO A 280 15.43 2.86 33.49
CA PRO A 280 14.07 3.38 33.59
C PRO A 280 14.01 4.77 32.94
N GLY A 281 13.47 4.83 31.70
CA GLY A 281 13.41 6.06 30.90
C GLY A 281 13.16 5.81 29.42
N ALA A 282 13.19 4.55 28.94
CA ALA A 282 12.82 4.23 27.58
C ALA A 282 11.29 4.37 27.43
N GLY A 283 10.87 5.46 26.76
CA GLY A 283 9.47 5.87 26.58
C GLY A 283 8.60 4.73 26.13
N VAL A 284 7.47 4.56 26.79
CA VAL A 284 6.37 3.69 26.37
C VAL A 284 6.10 3.98 24.89
N GLN A 285 6.43 3.02 24.02
CA GLN A 285 6.10 3.14 22.58
C GLN A 285 4.60 3.32 22.49
N SER A 286 4.17 4.54 22.14
CA SER A 286 2.76 4.90 22.12
C SER A 286 2.04 4.08 21.07
N CYS A 287 1.07 3.27 21.50
CA CYS A 287 0.14 2.59 20.61
C CYS A 287 -0.79 3.62 19.96
N VAL A 288 -1.00 3.51 18.66
CA VAL A 288 -1.97 4.32 17.90
C VAL A 288 -3.11 3.43 17.45
N VAL A 289 -4.33 3.86 17.70
CA VAL A 289 -5.53 3.19 17.18
C VAL A 289 -6.01 3.93 15.94
N VAL A 290 -6.11 3.22 14.83
CA VAL A 290 -6.61 3.75 13.55
C VAL A 290 -7.92 3.05 13.22
N HIS A 291 -8.99 3.81 13.21
CA HIS A 291 -10.32 3.34 12.82
C HIS A 291 -10.50 3.56 11.32
N VAL A 292 -10.61 2.49 10.55
CA VAL A 292 -10.88 2.54 9.11
C VAL A 292 -12.37 2.37 8.92
N VAL A 293 -13.05 3.46 8.61
CA VAL A 293 -14.52 3.54 8.60
C VAL A 293 -15.04 4.08 7.27
N SER A 294 -16.27 3.70 6.90
CA SER A 294 -16.99 4.40 5.85
C SER A 294 -17.48 5.77 6.37
N CYS A 295 -17.68 6.72 5.47
CA CYS A 295 -18.21 8.04 5.84
C CYS A 295 -19.57 7.98 6.55
N GLU A 296 -20.33 6.91 6.37
CA GLU A 296 -21.61 6.67 7.02
C GLU A 296 -21.45 6.21 8.49
N GLU A 297 -20.29 5.65 8.85
CA GLU A 297 -20.00 5.07 10.17
C GLU A 297 -19.19 6.01 11.07
N ASP A 298 -18.61 7.08 10.52
CA ASP A 298 -17.68 7.95 11.23
C ASP A 298 -18.31 8.56 12.50
N PHE A 299 -19.55 9.05 12.40
CA PHE A 299 -20.25 9.64 13.54
C PHE A 299 -20.46 8.64 14.71
N GLN A 300 -20.74 7.38 14.39
CA GLN A 300 -20.89 6.36 15.43
C GLN A 300 -19.54 5.95 16.01
N GLN A 301 -18.49 5.96 15.19
CA GLN A 301 -17.15 5.69 15.68
C GLN A 301 -16.66 6.81 16.62
N GLN A 302 -16.93 8.07 16.32
CA GLN A 302 -16.62 9.18 17.21
C GLN A 302 -17.32 9.04 18.57
N LYS A 303 -18.58 8.58 18.61
CA LYS A 303 -19.27 8.26 19.88
C LYS A 303 -18.55 7.17 20.65
N LEU A 304 -18.09 6.12 19.96
CA LEU A 304 -17.40 5.01 20.58
C LEU A 304 -16.07 5.46 21.21
N ASP A 305 -15.33 6.33 20.52
CA ASP A 305 -14.06 6.88 21.02
C ASP A 305 -14.26 7.69 22.31
N LEU A 306 -15.23 8.59 22.30
CA LEU A 306 -15.55 9.40 23.48
C LEU A 306 -16.09 8.53 24.64
N LEU A 307 -16.89 7.51 24.32
CA LEU A 307 -17.34 6.54 25.32
C LEU A 307 -16.16 5.78 25.93
N TRP A 308 -15.19 5.36 25.12
CA TRP A 308 -13.98 4.69 25.62
C TRP A 308 -13.19 5.60 26.56
N GLN A 309 -12.94 6.84 26.16
CA GLN A 309 -12.25 7.83 27.01
C GLN A 309 -13.00 8.14 28.31
N LYS A 310 -14.35 8.08 28.30
CA LYS A 310 -15.19 8.30 29.50
C LYS A 310 -15.13 7.11 30.46
N LEU A 311 -15.05 5.87 29.92
CA LEU A 311 -15.08 4.64 30.72
C LEU A 311 -13.68 4.15 31.15
N ASP A 312 -12.62 4.59 30.49
CA ASP A 312 -11.27 4.07 30.71
C ASP A 312 -10.23 5.19 30.68
N ASP A 313 -9.67 5.51 31.84
CA ASP A 313 -8.63 6.54 31.98
C ASP A 313 -7.32 6.18 31.21
N GLN A 314 -7.16 4.89 30.88
CA GLN A 314 -6.02 4.40 30.07
C GLN A 314 -6.37 4.29 28.58
N ALA A 315 -7.56 4.75 28.15
CA ALA A 315 -7.92 4.78 26.75
C ALA A 315 -6.85 5.54 25.93
N PRO A 316 -6.46 5.04 24.74
CA PRO A 316 -5.46 5.71 23.92
C PRO A 316 -5.91 7.12 23.56
N LEU A 317 -5.10 8.12 23.93
CA LEU A 317 -5.36 9.51 23.53
C LEU A 317 -5.15 9.74 22.03
N ARG A 318 -4.44 8.82 21.35
CA ARG A 318 -4.15 8.86 19.92
C ARG A 318 -5.05 7.90 19.16
N GLN A 319 -6.32 8.27 19.04
CA GLN A 319 -7.25 7.63 18.12
C GLN A 319 -7.32 8.45 16.83
N LYS A 320 -7.32 7.77 15.68
CA LYS A 320 -7.32 8.38 14.35
C LYS A 320 -8.36 7.72 13.47
N HIS A 321 -9.05 8.52 12.67
CA HIS A 321 -10.04 8.03 11.71
C HIS A 321 -9.53 8.15 10.27
N LEU A 322 -9.41 7.03 9.60
CA LEU A 322 -9.26 6.94 8.15
C LEU A 322 -10.63 6.76 7.53
N ILE A 323 -11.21 7.86 7.07
CA ILE A 323 -12.58 7.88 6.56
C ILE A 323 -12.56 7.55 5.07
N CYS A 324 -13.29 6.49 4.70
CA CYS A 324 -13.49 6.10 3.31
C CYS A 324 -14.74 6.79 2.75
N GLY A 325 -14.57 7.54 1.66
CA GLY A 325 -15.63 8.22 0.97
C GLY A 325 -16.65 7.27 0.36
N PRO A 326 -17.84 7.78 -0.03
CA PRO A 326 -18.94 6.99 -0.53
C PRO A 326 -18.62 6.29 -1.84
N VAL A 327 -19.20 5.10 -2.05
CA VAL A 327 -19.14 4.36 -3.31
C VAL A 327 -20.50 4.46 -4.00
N LYS A 328 -20.52 5.05 -5.19
CA LYS A 328 -21.70 5.14 -6.05
C LYS A 328 -21.58 4.16 -7.20
N ALA A 329 -22.60 3.35 -7.43
CA ALA A 329 -22.68 2.41 -8.54
C ALA A 329 -23.71 2.91 -9.55
N ALA A 330 -23.25 3.41 -10.69
CA ALA A 330 -24.13 3.82 -11.79
C ALA A 330 -24.71 2.59 -12.49
N GLY A 331 -26.02 2.59 -12.76
CA GLY A 331 -26.72 1.47 -13.42
C GLY A 331 -27.12 0.32 -12.49
N ALA A 332 -26.80 0.43 -11.18
CA ALA A 332 -27.22 -0.59 -10.20
C ALA A 332 -28.61 -0.32 -9.62
N PRO A 333 -29.34 -1.37 -9.17
CA PRO A 333 -30.45 -1.21 -8.25
C PRO A 333 -30.01 -0.44 -7.01
N SER A 334 -30.89 0.34 -6.40
CA SER A 334 -30.59 1.21 -5.26
C SER A 334 -30.01 0.53 -4.02
N ALA A 335 -30.01 -0.81 -3.97
CA ALA A 335 -29.54 -1.63 -2.85
C ALA A 335 -28.69 -2.82 -3.31
N LEU A 336 -27.61 -2.58 -4.12
CA LEU A 336 -26.70 -3.65 -4.49
C LEU A 336 -25.94 -4.16 -3.26
N SER A 337 -26.12 -5.44 -2.91
CA SER A 337 -25.35 -6.08 -1.83
C SER A 337 -23.91 -6.34 -2.26
N VAL A 338 -23.00 -6.50 -1.30
CA VAL A 338 -21.61 -6.81 -1.59
C VAL A 338 -21.44 -8.19 -2.26
N PRO A 339 -22.15 -9.26 -1.85
CA PRO A 339 -22.13 -10.53 -2.57
C PRO A 339 -22.65 -10.45 -4.01
N ASP A 340 -23.70 -9.65 -4.26
CA ASP A 340 -24.23 -9.47 -5.62
C ASP A 340 -23.21 -8.73 -6.50
N TYR A 341 -22.54 -7.72 -5.98
CA TYR A 341 -21.45 -7.03 -6.66
C TYR A 341 -20.29 -7.97 -7.01
N PHE A 342 -19.89 -8.83 -6.06
CA PHE A 342 -18.86 -9.85 -6.32
C PHE A 342 -19.28 -10.81 -7.43
N THR A 343 -20.50 -11.35 -7.33
CA THR A 343 -21.07 -12.28 -8.32
C THR A 343 -21.15 -11.65 -9.71
N PHE A 344 -21.56 -10.38 -9.77
CA PHE A 344 -21.61 -9.62 -11.01
C PHE A 344 -20.22 -9.48 -11.64
N ARG A 345 -19.20 -9.04 -10.87
CA ARG A 345 -17.83 -8.92 -11.37
C ARG A 345 -17.23 -10.27 -11.78
N HIS A 346 -17.48 -11.31 -11.00
CA HIS A 346 -17.03 -12.66 -11.33
C HIS A 346 -17.65 -13.16 -12.65
N ALA A 347 -18.94 -12.93 -12.86
CA ALA A 347 -19.62 -13.28 -14.12
C ALA A 347 -19.05 -12.53 -15.33
N GLN A 348 -18.74 -11.22 -15.17
CA GLN A 348 -18.11 -10.43 -16.23
C GLN A 348 -16.70 -10.94 -16.57
N VAL A 349 -15.86 -11.22 -15.56
CA VAL A 349 -14.51 -11.78 -15.77
C VAL A 349 -14.61 -13.15 -16.46
N ARG A 350 -15.54 -14.00 -16.04
CA ARG A 350 -15.77 -15.30 -16.66
C ARG A 350 -16.19 -15.16 -18.13
N LYS A 351 -17.14 -14.25 -18.44
CA LYS A 351 -17.59 -13.96 -19.82
C LYS A 351 -16.43 -13.48 -20.69
N ALA A 352 -15.65 -12.52 -20.21
CA ALA A 352 -14.48 -11.98 -20.93
C ALA A 352 -13.41 -13.07 -21.19
N SER A 353 -13.22 -13.97 -20.23
CA SER A 353 -12.29 -15.09 -20.35
C SER A 353 -12.78 -16.16 -21.34
N ALA A 354 -14.06 -16.51 -21.31
CA ALA A 354 -14.67 -17.47 -22.22
C ALA A 354 -14.60 -17.00 -23.69
N LEU A 355 -14.78 -15.71 -23.94
CA LEU A 355 -14.63 -15.11 -25.28
C LEU A 355 -13.20 -15.24 -25.83
N LYS A 356 -12.19 -15.30 -24.96
CA LYS A 356 -10.79 -15.36 -25.36
C LYS A 356 -10.27 -16.79 -25.52
N HIS A 357 -10.69 -17.71 -24.64
CA HIS A 357 -10.10 -19.04 -24.49
C HIS A 357 -11.05 -20.21 -24.83
N GLY A 358 -12.33 -19.92 -25.16
CA GLY A 358 -13.36 -20.93 -25.43
C GLY A 358 -14.11 -21.38 -24.18
N VAL A 359 -15.28 -22.02 -24.39
CA VAL A 359 -16.23 -22.38 -23.32
C VAL A 359 -15.80 -23.63 -22.55
N ASP A 360 -15.03 -24.55 -23.19
CA ASP A 360 -14.62 -25.82 -22.61
C ASP A 360 -13.66 -25.72 -21.42
N MET A 361 -12.95 -24.62 -21.31
CA MET A 361 -12.04 -24.36 -20.18
C MET A 361 -12.77 -24.08 -18.85
N ALA A 362 -14.07 -23.82 -18.87
CA ALA A 362 -14.84 -23.42 -17.69
C ALA A 362 -15.03 -24.56 -16.65
N GLN A 363 -14.68 -25.81 -16.97
CA GLN A 363 -14.78 -26.96 -16.07
C GLN A 363 -13.44 -27.34 -15.40
N ASP A 364 -12.33 -26.71 -15.78
CA ASP A 364 -11.03 -26.93 -15.15
C ASP A 364 -10.95 -26.25 -13.77
N PRO A 365 -10.69 -26.98 -12.67
CA PRO A 365 -10.53 -26.40 -11.33
C PRO A 365 -9.45 -25.33 -11.27
N ALA A 366 -8.32 -25.53 -11.97
CA ALA A 366 -7.24 -24.53 -12.04
C ALA A 366 -7.69 -23.25 -12.75
N TRP A 367 -8.61 -23.35 -13.71
CA TRP A 367 -9.20 -22.19 -14.36
C TRP A 367 -10.15 -21.44 -13.43
N THR A 368 -10.95 -22.16 -12.64
CA THR A 368 -11.87 -21.56 -11.65
C THR A 368 -11.09 -20.76 -10.60
N GLU A 369 -9.97 -21.28 -10.12
CA GLU A 369 -9.09 -20.56 -9.19
C GLU A 369 -8.56 -19.27 -9.83
N ARG A 370 -8.05 -19.33 -11.07
CA ARG A 370 -7.56 -18.15 -11.80
C ARG A 370 -8.64 -17.08 -11.99
N LEU A 371 -9.88 -17.50 -12.31
CA LEU A 371 -11.03 -16.58 -12.40
C LEU A 371 -11.32 -15.92 -11.06
N GLY A 372 -11.21 -16.65 -9.95
CA GLY A 372 -11.31 -16.09 -8.60
C GLY A 372 -10.29 -14.99 -8.35
N VAL A 373 -9.01 -15.26 -8.63
CA VAL A 373 -7.91 -14.27 -8.49
C VAL A 373 -8.14 -13.04 -9.38
N LEU A 374 -8.55 -13.23 -10.65
CA LEU A 374 -8.85 -12.14 -11.57
C LEU A 374 -10.04 -11.29 -11.10
N SER A 375 -11.07 -11.91 -10.51
CA SER A 375 -12.22 -11.20 -9.96
C SER A 375 -11.85 -10.39 -8.74
N ALA A 376 -11.06 -10.96 -7.82
CA ALA A 376 -10.53 -10.27 -6.66
C ALA A 376 -9.62 -9.10 -7.09
N ALA A 377 -8.76 -9.30 -8.10
CA ALA A 377 -7.92 -8.23 -8.64
C ALA A 377 -8.76 -7.09 -9.23
N THR A 378 -9.80 -7.42 -10.00
CA THR A 378 -10.72 -6.41 -10.55
C THR A 378 -11.31 -5.56 -9.44
N ILE A 379 -11.91 -6.19 -8.42
CA ILE A 379 -12.58 -5.51 -7.31
C ILE A 379 -11.58 -4.68 -6.49
N LYS A 380 -10.42 -5.24 -6.14
CA LYS A 380 -9.41 -4.54 -5.36
C LYS A 380 -8.87 -3.31 -6.08
N PHE A 381 -8.57 -3.42 -7.38
CA PHE A 381 -8.09 -2.25 -8.15
C PHE A 381 -9.19 -1.20 -8.33
N GLU A 382 -10.45 -1.57 -8.54
CA GLU A 382 -11.56 -0.61 -8.60
C GLU A 382 -11.72 0.15 -7.27
N MET A 383 -11.67 -0.55 -6.14
CA MET A 383 -11.89 0.05 -4.82
C MET A 383 -10.70 0.84 -4.29
N LEU A 384 -9.45 0.44 -4.64
CA LEU A 384 -8.23 0.98 -4.07
C LEU A 384 -7.48 1.97 -4.98
N SER A 385 -7.83 2.13 -6.26
CA SER A 385 -7.13 3.07 -7.16
C SER A 385 -7.46 4.54 -6.94
N THR A 386 -8.47 4.83 -6.12
CA THR A 386 -8.87 6.19 -5.74
C THR A 386 -8.54 6.43 -4.27
N ALA A 387 -8.02 7.62 -3.93
CA ALA A 387 -7.69 7.98 -2.55
C ALA A 387 -8.88 7.69 -1.61
N PRO A 388 -8.65 7.12 -0.40
CA PRO A 388 -9.71 6.62 0.46
C PRO A 388 -10.81 7.63 0.73
N GLN A 389 -10.46 8.90 1.00
CA GLN A 389 -11.39 9.97 1.35
C GLN A 389 -12.27 10.44 0.19
N ASN A 390 -11.89 10.15 -1.05
CA ASN A 390 -12.62 10.60 -2.22
C ASN A 390 -13.81 9.68 -2.54
N GLN A 391 -14.86 10.26 -3.12
CA GLN A 391 -15.97 9.47 -3.67
C GLN A 391 -15.46 8.56 -4.79
N LEU A 392 -15.92 7.32 -4.79
CA LEU A 392 -15.68 6.35 -5.85
C LEU A 392 -16.95 6.15 -6.67
N SER A 393 -16.84 6.24 -8.00
CA SER A 393 -17.94 5.93 -8.92
C SER A 393 -17.61 4.65 -9.67
N LEU A 394 -18.46 3.64 -9.52
CA LEU A 394 -18.36 2.36 -10.23
C LEU A 394 -19.34 2.36 -11.41
N THR A 395 -18.89 1.87 -12.56
CA THR A 395 -19.72 1.61 -13.73
C THR A 395 -20.00 0.12 -13.80
N LEU A 396 -21.28 -0.26 -13.80
CA LEU A 396 -21.72 -1.66 -13.80
C LEU A 396 -22.26 -2.08 -15.18
N ASP A 397 -21.77 -1.49 -16.26
CA ASP A 397 -22.16 -1.87 -17.62
C ASP A 397 -21.46 -3.15 -18.05
N ASP A 398 -22.14 -3.96 -18.83
CA ASP A 398 -21.61 -5.21 -19.40
C ASP A 398 -20.35 -5.02 -20.25
N SER A 399 -20.15 -3.80 -20.78
CA SER A 399 -19.00 -3.38 -21.60
C SER A 399 -17.79 -2.92 -20.79
N SER A 400 -17.93 -2.71 -19.47
CA SER A 400 -16.93 -2.01 -18.65
C SER A 400 -15.68 -2.86 -18.32
N ILE A 401 -15.73 -4.18 -18.42
CA ILE A 401 -14.54 -5.04 -18.27
C ILE A 401 -14.04 -5.43 -19.65
N SER A 402 -13.20 -4.59 -20.21
CA SER A 402 -12.32 -5.00 -21.30
C SER A 402 -11.07 -5.63 -20.66
N THR A 403 -10.74 -6.87 -21.02
CA THR A 403 -9.42 -7.47 -20.73
C THR A 403 -8.27 -6.66 -21.34
N LYS A 404 -8.60 -5.72 -22.21
CA LYS A 404 -7.69 -4.75 -22.85
C LYS A 404 -7.70 -3.38 -22.15
N GLY A 405 -8.52 -3.16 -21.12
CA GLY A 405 -8.57 -1.91 -20.36
C GLY A 405 -7.26 -1.70 -19.59
N THR A 406 -6.49 -0.71 -19.99
CA THR A 406 -5.14 -0.42 -19.46
C THR A 406 -5.08 0.03 -18.00
N LYS A 407 -6.23 0.15 -17.31
CA LYS A 407 -6.29 0.62 -15.91
C LYS A 407 -6.93 -0.39 -14.96
N SER A 408 -7.07 -1.65 -15.36
CA SER A 408 -7.74 -2.68 -14.57
C SER A 408 -6.76 -3.63 -13.87
N GLY A 409 -7.19 -4.23 -12.77
CA GLY A 409 -6.43 -5.28 -12.10
C GLY A 409 -6.13 -6.48 -13.00
N THR A 410 -7.05 -6.83 -13.90
CA THR A 410 -6.84 -7.88 -14.92
C THR A 410 -5.69 -7.56 -15.86
N PHE A 411 -5.47 -6.29 -16.22
CA PHE A 411 -4.34 -5.87 -17.06
C PHE A 411 -2.99 -6.08 -16.35
N VAL A 412 -2.92 -5.77 -15.06
CA VAL A 412 -1.72 -6.02 -14.25
C VAL A 412 -1.44 -7.52 -14.18
N MET A 413 -2.46 -8.34 -13.90
CA MET A 413 -2.34 -9.79 -13.83
C MET A 413 -1.93 -10.41 -15.18
N TYR A 414 -2.46 -9.89 -16.28
CA TYR A 414 -2.04 -10.29 -17.63
C TYR A 414 -0.55 -10.04 -17.88
N ASN A 415 -0.01 -8.91 -17.44
CA ASN A 415 1.40 -8.61 -17.59
C ASN A 415 2.28 -9.49 -16.67
N CYS A 416 1.80 -9.89 -15.49
CA CYS A 416 2.47 -10.91 -14.69
C CYS A 416 2.58 -12.25 -15.42
N ALA A 417 1.49 -12.72 -16.03
CA ALA A 417 1.49 -13.95 -16.80
C ALA A 417 2.42 -13.88 -18.04
N ARG A 418 2.48 -12.73 -18.73
CA ARG A 418 3.43 -12.51 -19.83
C ARG A 418 4.88 -12.62 -19.36
N LEU A 419 5.22 -12.03 -18.19
CA LEU A 419 6.54 -12.19 -17.60
C LEU A 419 6.84 -13.64 -17.24
N ALA A 420 5.91 -14.35 -16.64
CA ALA A 420 6.06 -15.77 -16.33
C ALA A 420 6.32 -16.58 -17.60
N THR A 421 5.50 -16.42 -18.63
CA THR A 421 5.65 -17.10 -19.95
C THR A 421 7.01 -16.81 -20.59
N LEU A 422 7.54 -15.58 -20.46
CA LEU A 422 8.86 -15.22 -20.96
C LEU A 422 9.96 -16.04 -20.26
N PHE A 423 9.93 -16.11 -18.93
CA PHE A 423 10.93 -16.85 -18.16
C PHE A 423 10.80 -18.36 -18.34
N ASP A 424 9.58 -18.88 -18.47
CA ASP A 424 9.35 -20.29 -18.81
C ASP A 424 9.86 -20.62 -20.20
N GLY A 425 9.68 -19.72 -21.17
CA GLY A 425 10.25 -19.81 -22.51
C GLY A 425 11.78 -19.87 -22.50
N TYR A 426 12.41 -18.99 -21.69
CA TYR A 426 13.86 -19.02 -21.52
C TYR A 426 14.32 -20.34 -20.88
N THR A 427 13.64 -20.80 -19.83
CA THR A 427 13.99 -22.04 -19.12
C THR A 427 13.92 -23.25 -20.06
N ARG A 428 12.82 -23.39 -20.82
CA ARG A 428 12.68 -24.46 -21.82
C ARG A 428 13.76 -24.42 -22.90
N SER A 429 14.07 -23.24 -23.43
CA SER A 429 15.11 -23.10 -24.46
C SER A 429 16.51 -23.41 -23.91
N LYS A 430 16.76 -23.11 -22.63
CA LYS A 430 17.99 -23.52 -21.93
C LYS A 430 18.08 -25.04 -21.78
N GLU A 431 17.00 -25.70 -21.38
CA GLU A 431 16.92 -27.16 -21.24
C GLU A 431 17.14 -27.88 -22.61
N GLN A 432 16.70 -27.25 -23.70
CA GLN A 432 16.92 -27.72 -25.07
C GLN A 432 18.33 -27.42 -25.58
N GLY A 433 19.21 -26.76 -24.79
CA GLY A 433 20.57 -26.41 -25.20
C GLY A 433 20.65 -25.25 -26.19
N LEU A 434 19.53 -24.54 -26.44
CA LEU A 434 19.49 -23.39 -27.36
C LEU A 434 20.09 -22.14 -26.72
N TYR A 435 19.84 -21.93 -25.42
CA TYR A 435 20.41 -20.81 -24.67
C TYR A 435 21.35 -21.30 -23.56
N PRO A 436 22.45 -20.59 -23.31
CA PRO A 436 23.29 -20.86 -22.17
C PRO A 436 22.62 -20.45 -20.86
N ALA A 437 23.17 -20.89 -19.74
CA ALA A 437 22.71 -20.45 -18.41
C ALA A 437 22.92 -18.95 -18.25
N LEU A 438 21.99 -18.28 -17.52
CA LEU A 438 22.11 -16.87 -17.18
C LEU A 438 23.37 -16.67 -16.31
N PRO A 439 24.31 -15.83 -16.75
CA PRO A 439 25.53 -15.57 -16.00
C PRO A 439 25.24 -14.80 -14.69
N PRO A 440 26.18 -14.79 -13.73
CA PRO A 440 26.10 -13.93 -12.57
C PRO A 440 25.96 -12.46 -12.98
N VAL A 441 25.18 -11.67 -12.20
CA VAL A 441 24.87 -10.28 -12.53
C VAL A 441 26.14 -9.43 -12.71
N ALA A 442 27.18 -9.67 -11.91
CA ALA A 442 28.47 -8.96 -11.98
C ALA A 442 29.23 -9.16 -13.31
N SER A 443 28.89 -10.18 -14.11
CA SER A 443 29.48 -10.43 -15.43
C SER A 443 28.65 -9.94 -16.61
N LEU A 444 27.50 -9.31 -16.33
CA LEU A 444 26.61 -8.75 -17.36
C LEU A 444 27.07 -7.35 -17.77
N ASP A 445 27.07 -7.10 -19.09
CA ASP A 445 27.33 -5.77 -19.64
C ASP A 445 26.00 -4.99 -19.79
N PHE A 446 25.73 -4.08 -18.89
CA PHE A 446 24.53 -3.24 -18.93
C PHE A 446 24.63 -2.04 -19.90
N SER A 447 25.79 -1.81 -20.54
CA SER A 447 25.91 -0.84 -21.63
C SER A 447 25.10 -1.25 -22.87
N LEU A 448 24.72 -2.53 -22.95
CA LEU A 448 23.90 -3.11 -24.01
C LEU A 448 22.40 -2.75 -23.87
N LEU A 449 21.97 -2.21 -22.73
CA LEU A 449 20.62 -1.70 -22.50
C LEU A 449 20.50 -0.26 -23.01
N GLN A 450 20.13 -0.10 -24.27
CA GLN A 450 20.10 1.19 -24.98
C GLN A 450 18.68 1.65 -25.36
N ASP A 451 17.65 0.78 -25.22
CA ASP A 451 16.26 1.18 -25.50
C ASP A 451 15.72 2.07 -24.38
N GLU A 452 15.04 3.15 -24.74
CA GLU A 452 14.44 4.08 -23.79
C GLU A 452 13.40 3.42 -22.87
N GLY A 453 12.74 2.35 -23.33
CA GLY A 453 11.83 1.56 -22.52
C GLY A 453 12.55 0.77 -21.42
N GLU A 454 13.80 0.33 -21.68
CA GLU A 454 14.62 -0.32 -20.65
C GLU A 454 14.96 0.65 -19.51
N TRP A 455 15.35 1.87 -19.88
CA TRP A 455 15.59 2.92 -18.89
C TRP A 455 14.31 3.34 -18.14
N LEU A 456 13.20 3.47 -18.84
CA LEU A 456 11.91 3.81 -18.25
C LEU A 456 11.48 2.78 -17.20
N LEU A 457 11.61 1.48 -17.51
CA LEU A 457 11.28 0.38 -16.59
C LEU A 457 12.14 0.41 -15.33
N LEU A 458 13.43 0.71 -15.44
CA LEU A 458 14.28 0.83 -14.26
C LEU A 458 13.99 2.12 -13.49
N PHE A 459 14.07 3.27 -14.16
CA PHE A 459 14.07 4.60 -13.54
C PHE A 459 12.71 5.00 -12.96
N ASN A 460 11.60 4.59 -13.60
CA ASN A 460 10.24 4.84 -13.10
C ASN A 460 9.59 3.63 -12.42
N GLY A 461 10.10 2.43 -12.65
CA GLY A 461 9.56 1.20 -12.10
C GLY A 461 10.36 0.66 -10.91
N VAL A 462 11.56 0.16 -11.14
CA VAL A 462 12.32 -0.57 -10.10
C VAL A 462 12.89 0.39 -9.05
N LEU A 463 13.58 1.43 -9.48
CA LEU A 463 14.32 2.35 -8.62
C LEU A 463 13.46 3.08 -7.58
N PRO A 464 12.26 3.60 -7.91
CA PRO A 464 11.44 4.36 -6.95
C PRO A 464 10.58 3.48 -6.04
N PHE A 465 10.48 2.20 -6.27
CA PHE A 465 9.54 1.34 -5.56
C PHE A 465 9.73 1.31 -4.04
N PRO A 466 10.95 1.26 -3.48
CA PRO A 466 11.13 1.30 -2.04
C PRO A 466 10.63 2.58 -1.38
N GLU A 467 10.86 3.73 -2.02
CA GLU A 467 10.39 5.02 -1.51
C GLU A 467 8.86 5.13 -1.60
N LEU A 468 8.25 4.51 -2.63
CA LEU A 468 6.81 4.39 -2.74
C LEU A 468 6.23 3.56 -1.59
N LEU A 469 6.90 2.47 -1.19
CA LEU A 469 6.51 1.66 -0.03
C LEU A 469 6.60 2.46 1.26
N ASP A 470 7.69 3.20 1.46
CA ASP A 470 7.87 4.06 2.63
C ASP A 470 6.78 5.15 2.70
N GLN A 471 6.44 5.77 1.57
CA GLN A 471 5.37 6.76 1.48
C GLN A 471 3.97 6.15 1.73
N ALA A 472 3.71 4.95 1.23
CA ALA A 472 2.45 4.25 1.45
C ALA A 472 2.28 3.82 2.92
N ALA A 473 3.39 3.48 3.61
CA ALA A 473 3.42 3.12 5.02
C ALA A 473 3.42 4.34 5.96
N ALA A 474 3.66 5.54 5.44
CA ALA A 474 3.72 6.76 6.25
C ALA A 474 2.32 7.13 6.77
N LEU A 475 2.11 6.94 8.05
CA LEU A 475 0.91 7.40 8.74
C LEU A 475 1.22 8.68 9.52
N PRO A 476 0.60 9.82 9.20
CA PRO A 476 0.81 11.08 9.92
C PRO A 476 0.09 11.05 11.29
N CYS A 477 0.44 10.07 12.13
CA CYS A 477 -0.19 9.86 13.44
C CYS A 477 0.13 10.99 14.45
N THR A 478 1.16 11.79 14.18
CA THR A 478 1.58 12.92 15.04
C THR A 478 0.84 14.22 14.72
N THR A 479 0.14 14.30 13.59
CA THR A 479 -0.65 15.48 13.24
C THR A 479 -1.78 15.68 14.24
N PRO A 480 -2.07 16.93 14.65
CA PRO A 480 -3.23 17.21 15.49
C PRO A 480 -4.53 16.84 14.75
N GLY A 481 -5.60 16.55 15.52
CA GLY A 481 -6.90 16.21 14.98
C GLY A 481 -7.16 14.72 14.83
N LEU A 482 -8.43 14.38 14.65
CA LEU A 482 -8.97 13.01 14.60
C LEU A 482 -8.70 12.36 13.24
N GLN A 483 -8.83 13.14 12.15
CA GLN A 483 -8.74 12.62 10.80
C GLN A 483 -7.31 12.24 10.39
N LEU A 484 -7.19 11.09 9.75
CA LEU A 484 -5.97 10.57 9.17
C LEU A 484 -6.13 10.44 7.66
N THR A 485 -5.09 10.82 6.92
CA THR A 485 -5.01 10.55 5.48
C THR A 485 -3.96 9.46 5.22
N ALA A 486 -4.31 8.48 4.40
CA ALA A 486 -3.39 7.45 3.92
C ALA A 486 -3.40 7.43 2.39
N ARG A 487 -2.25 7.15 1.78
CA ARG A 487 -2.08 7.12 0.32
C ARG A 487 -2.14 5.67 -0.20
N THR A 488 -3.21 4.97 0.12
CA THR A 488 -3.37 3.56 -0.24
C THR A 488 -3.50 3.33 -1.76
N GLU A 489 -3.94 4.36 -2.51
CA GLU A 489 -4.09 4.29 -3.97
C GLU A 489 -2.75 4.27 -4.73
N THR A 490 -1.66 4.65 -4.10
CA THR A 490 -0.36 4.80 -4.78
C THR A 490 0.16 3.49 -5.32
N VAL A 491 -0.02 2.38 -4.59
CA VAL A 491 0.43 1.05 -5.02
C VAL A 491 -0.35 0.60 -6.26
N CYS A 492 -1.68 0.73 -6.28
CA CYS A 492 -2.49 0.38 -7.46
C CYS A 492 -2.11 1.20 -8.69
N LYS A 493 -1.97 2.52 -8.53
CA LYS A 493 -1.56 3.43 -9.62
C LYS A 493 -0.19 3.08 -10.16
N PHE A 494 0.75 2.78 -9.27
CA PHE A 494 2.10 2.38 -9.63
C PHE A 494 2.11 1.07 -10.43
N LEU A 495 1.41 0.03 -9.96
CA LEU A 495 1.34 -1.27 -10.64
C LEU A 495 0.72 -1.16 -12.04
N VAL A 496 -0.32 -0.35 -12.18
CA VAL A 496 -0.93 -0.05 -13.48
C VAL A 496 0.08 0.63 -14.41
N GLN A 497 0.79 1.67 -13.93
CA GLN A 497 1.76 2.38 -14.74
C GLN A 497 2.93 1.48 -15.15
N LEU A 498 3.50 0.72 -14.21
CA LEU A 498 4.57 -0.24 -14.49
C LEU A 498 4.14 -1.29 -15.53
N SER A 499 2.88 -1.76 -15.42
CA SER A 499 2.32 -2.71 -16.39
C SER A 499 2.12 -2.09 -17.78
N MET A 500 1.76 -0.80 -17.87
CA MET A 500 1.66 -0.07 -19.14
C MET A 500 3.03 0.09 -19.81
N ASP A 501 4.03 0.50 -19.02
CA ASP A 501 5.41 0.69 -19.52
C ASP A 501 6.01 -0.64 -19.96
N PHE A 502 5.83 -1.70 -19.16
CA PHE A 502 6.25 -3.05 -19.52
C PHE A 502 5.53 -3.56 -20.79
N SER A 503 4.22 -3.41 -20.89
CA SER A 503 3.47 -3.86 -22.07
C SER A 503 3.91 -3.11 -23.35
N SER A 504 4.16 -1.80 -23.24
CA SER A 504 4.69 -1.00 -24.34
C SER A 504 6.08 -1.47 -24.78
N TYR A 505 6.97 -1.72 -23.83
CA TYR A 505 8.32 -2.25 -24.10
C TYR A 505 8.26 -3.64 -24.74
N TYR A 506 7.54 -4.57 -24.12
CA TYR A 506 7.45 -5.97 -24.53
C TYR A 506 6.85 -6.16 -25.93
N ASN A 507 5.96 -5.28 -26.37
CA ASN A 507 5.38 -5.31 -27.72
C ASN A 507 6.36 -4.87 -28.82
N ARG A 508 7.43 -4.14 -28.47
CA ARG A 508 8.40 -3.60 -29.43
C ARG A 508 9.71 -4.37 -29.42
N VAL A 509 10.06 -4.96 -28.30
CA VAL A 509 11.38 -5.57 -28.08
C VAL A 509 11.26 -7.07 -27.93
N HIS A 510 11.87 -7.81 -28.87
CA HIS A 510 12.06 -9.25 -28.72
C HIS A 510 13.19 -9.52 -27.72
N VAL A 511 12.84 -10.07 -26.56
CA VAL A 511 13.79 -10.37 -25.48
C VAL A 511 14.51 -11.68 -25.76
N LEU A 512 13.75 -12.74 -26.07
CA LEU A 512 14.28 -14.04 -26.46
C LEU A 512 14.47 -14.03 -27.99
N GLY A 513 15.70 -13.77 -28.42
CA GLY A 513 16.05 -13.71 -29.83
C GLY A 513 16.51 -15.05 -30.40
N GLU A 514 17.08 -15.01 -31.61
CA GLU A 514 17.72 -16.19 -32.20
C GLU A 514 18.91 -16.64 -31.32
N PRO A 515 19.18 -17.97 -31.22
CA PRO A 515 20.25 -18.51 -30.38
C PRO A 515 21.63 -18.28 -31.00
N ARG A 516 22.03 -17.01 -31.09
CA ARG A 516 23.32 -16.58 -31.61
C ARG A 516 24.21 -16.03 -30.51
N PRO A 517 25.47 -16.46 -30.37
CA PRO A 517 26.35 -16.06 -29.27
C PRO A 517 26.50 -14.54 -29.08
N HIS A 518 26.53 -13.76 -30.16
CA HIS A 518 26.68 -12.30 -30.08
C HIS A 518 25.44 -11.57 -29.57
N LEU A 519 24.24 -12.22 -29.52
CA LEU A 519 23.03 -11.67 -29.01
C LEU A 519 22.79 -12.00 -27.52
N PHE A 520 23.50 -12.98 -26.97
CA PHE A 520 23.27 -13.45 -25.61
C PHE A 520 23.54 -12.37 -24.54
N GLY A 521 24.58 -11.55 -24.73
CA GLY A 521 24.90 -10.48 -23.78
C GLY A 521 23.72 -9.54 -23.57
N GLN A 522 23.12 -9.04 -24.65
CA GLN A 522 21.94 -8.16 -24.58
C GLN A 522 20.70 -8.89 -24.04
N MET A 523 20.46 -10.13 -24.46
CA MET A 523 19.38 -10.97 -23.96
C MET A 523 19.47 -11.14 -22.45
N PHE A 524 20.64 -11.45 -21.92
CA PHE A 524 20.84 -11.63 -20.47
C PHE A 524 20.66 -10.33 -19.69
N ALA A 525 21.16 -9.21 -20.17
CA ALA A 525 20.95 -7.92 -19.56
C ALA A 525 19.43 -7.56 -19.51
N ARG A 526 18.69 -7.83 -20.59
CA ARG A 526 17.23 -7.66 -20.66
C ARG A 526 16.49 -8.60 -19.71
N LEU A 527 16.87 -9.88 -19.65
CA LEU A 527 16.29 -10.84 -18.71
C LEU A 527 16.51 -10.41 -17.27
N GLN A 528 17.69 -9.89 -16.91
CA GLN A 528 17.96 -9.40 -15.57
C GLN A 528 17.10 -8.16 -15.22
N LEU A 529 16.91 -7.22 -16.15
CA LEU A 529 15.99 -6.10 -16.00
C LEU A 529 14.55 -6.57 -15.78
N LEU A 530 14.07 -7.49 -16.61
CA LEU A 530 12.69 -7.99 -16.51
C LEU A 530 12.47 -8.87 -15.29
N ARG A 531 13.51 -9.53 -14.77
CA ARG A 531 13.49 -10.16 -13.45
C ARG A 531 13.23 -9.14 -12.35
N ALA A 532 13.92 -7.99 -12.39
CA ALA A 532 13.68 -6.93 -11.42
C ALA A 532 12.25 -6.35 -11.52
N VAL A 533 11.74 -6.16 -12.72
CA VAL A 533 10.34 -5.74 -12.95
C VAL A 533 9.36 -6.76 -12.37
N ARG A 534 9.60 -8.06 -12.58
CA ARG A 534 8.78 -9.14 -12.02
C ARG A 534 8.78 -9.13 -10.49
N GLU A 535 9.94 -9.00 -9.85
CA GLU A 535 10.06 -8.94 -8.39
C GLU A 535 9.26 -7.75 -7.81
N VAL A 536 9.34 -6.57 -8.45
CA VAL A 536 8.60 -5.39 -8.04
C VAL A 536 7.08 -5.57 -8.24
N LEU A 537 6.64 -6.14 -9.37
CA LEU A 537 5.23 -6.45 -9.60
C LEU A 537 4.69 -7.43 -8.56
N HIS A 538 5.43 -8.49 -8.26
CA HIS A 538 5.04 -9.49 -7.26
C HIS A 538 4.97 -8.88 -5.85
N ALA A 539 5.97 -8.08 -5.48
CA ALA A 539 5.97 -7.38 -4.19
C ALA A 539 4.77 -6.42 -4.07
N GLY A 540 4.48 -5.64 -5.11
CA GLY A 540 3.31 -4.75 -5.12
C GLY A 540 1.97 -5.50 -5.07
N LEU A 541 1.82 -6.63 -5.77
CA LEU A 541 0.62 -7.47 -5.69
C LEU A 541 0.46 -8.11 -4.30
N ALA A 542 1.55 -8.52 -3.65
CA ALA A 542 1.51 -9.05 -2.29
C ALA A 542 0.96 -8.03 -1.28
N LEU A 543 1.24 -6.73 -1.48
CA LEU A 543 0.65 -5.65 -0.66
C LEU A 543 -0.86 -5.50 -0.87
N LEU A 544 -1.38 -5.96 -2.00
CA LEU A 544 -2.81 -6.04 -2.27
C LEU A 544 -3.41 -7.40 -1.88
N GLY A 545 -2.58 -8.33 -1.37
CA GLY A 545 -2.97 -9.71 -1.07
C GLY A 545 -3.32 -10.52 -2.32
N LEU A 546 -2.80 -10.17 -3.47
CA LEU A 546 -3.08 -10.84 -4.73
C LEU A 546 -1.90 -11.75 -5.12
N PRO A 547 -2.13 -13.06 -5.33
CA PRO A 547 -1.09 -13.94 -5.86
C PRO A 547 -0.84 -13.60 -7.34
N PRO A 548 0.44 -13.55 -7.78
CA PRO A 548 0.75 -13.34 -9.18
C PRO A 548 0.31 -14.55 -10.02
N LEU A 549 -0.26 -14.29 -11.20
CA LEU A 549 -0.65 -15.35 -12.13
C LEU A 549 0.51 -15.69 -13.08
N SER A 550 0.78 -16.98 -13.26
CA SER A 550 1.77 -17.50 -14.21
C SER A 550 1.19 -17.74 -15.60
N HIS A 551 -0.13 -17.99 -15.69
CA HIS A 551 -0.83 -18.25 -16.96
C HIS A 551 -2.23 -17.64 -16.92
N ILE A 552 -2.67 -17.06 -18.02
CA ILE A 552 -4.03 -16.54 -18.25
C ILE A 552 -4.52 -16.98 -19.62
#